data_dc5e4ab09b174584fb7357dcb237ecc9
#
_entry.id   dc5e4ab09b174584fb7357dcb237ecc9
#
_cell.length_a   1.000
_cell.length_b   1.000
_cell.length_c   1.000
_cell.angle_alpha   90.00
_cell.angle_beta   90.00
_cell.angle_gamma   90.00
#
_symmetry.space_group_name_H-M   'P 1'
#
loop_
_entity.id
_entity.type
_entity.pdbx_description
1 polymer ?
#
loop_
_entity_poly.entity_id
_entity_poly.type
_entity_poly.pdbx_seq_one_letter_code
_entity_poly.pdbx_strand_id
1 'polypeptide(L)'
;MRDRFAVSMLAAAASLAALLLMVMPGSAQDKQKGKGKEGPRIVRPKPNSPPAPRMPDGHVDLGNGKGSWNAYVIKDITGHGWGDQAIENVGNRGPQLVEKVVEPDMLPWAQKFVLDVDANMSKDDPESKCLPPGLPREDATPFPFQIYQLPDRLMFLYEGGAHMWRIVYTDGRQHSKDATDYPTYLGESIGHWEGDSMVVDSIGFNDKSWLDAAGHPHTEKLHVIQKYTRTSLDNLHIDVTIDDPGAYKKPWNTSWNIAWMPGITPLEYICQEGNLDLKHMVGK
;
A
#
# COMPACT_ATOMS: atom_id res chain seq x y z
N MET A 1 -69.01 -49.34 13.04
CA MET A 1 -69.36 -49.53 14.43
C MET A 1 -68.84 -48.35 15.16
N ARG A 2 -69.71 -47.41 15.37
CA ARG A 2 -70.38 -47.05 16.64
C ARG A 2 -69.39 -46.47 17.59
N ASP A 3 -69.52 -45.33 18.03
CA ASP A 3 -70.49 -44.36 18.53
C ASP A 3 -69.73 -43.63 19.66
N ARG A 4 -69.84 -42.49 19.92
CA ARG A 4 -70.79 -41.43 20.27
C ARG A 4 -70.14 -40.45 21.25
N PHE A 5 -70.32 -39.21 20.96
CA PHE A 5 -70.84 -38.12 21.75
C PHE A 5 -70.39 -37.98 23.23
N ALA A 6 -69.88 -36.82 23.54
CA ALA A 6 -70.63 -35.98 24.50
C ALA A 6 -70.08 -34.52 24.47
N VAL A 7 -70.98 -33.67 24.15
CA VAL A 7 -71.00 -32.20 24.34
C VAL A 7 -71.14 -31.94 25.81
N SER A 8 -70.41 -30.96 26.32
CA SER A 8 -70.88 -30.15 27.44
C SER A 8 -70.26 -28.78 27.47
N MET A 9 -71.15 -27.88 27.41
CA MET A 9 -71.06 -26.44 27.43
C MET A 9 -70.54 -25.86 28.74
N LEU A 10 -70.08 -24.63 28.57
CA LEU A 10 -70.21 -23.45 29.47
C LEU A 10 -69.36 -23.39 30.71
N ALA A 11 -68.42 -22.39 30.67
CA ALA A 11 -68.50 -21.26 31.61
C ALA A 11 -67.60 -20.13 31.11
N ALA A 12 -68.22 -19.02 30.75
CA ALA A 12 -67.55 -17.73 30.55
C ALA A 12 -67.04 -17.23 31.87
N ALA A 13 -65.72 -17.08 31.99
CA ALA A 13 -65.14 -16.26 33.04
C ALA A 13 -64.33 -15.19 32.38
N ALA A 14 -64.87 -14.00 32.29
CA ALA A 14 -64.17 -12.78 31.94
C ALA A 14 -63.12 -12.52 33.01
N SER A 15 -61.91 -12.80 32.75
CA SER A 15 -60.76 -12.32 33.52
C SER A 15 -60.10 -11.18 32.78
N LEU A 16 -60.34 -9.96 33.24
CA LEU A 16 -59.54 -8.80 32.91
C LEU A 16 -58.07 -9.09 33.31
N ALA A 17 -57.28 -9.55 32.38
CA ALA A 17 -55.84 -9.52 32.54
C ALA A 17 -55.39 -8.12 32.22
N ALA A 18 -55.12 -7.33 33.24
CA ALA A 18 -54.41 -6.09 33.13
C ALA A 18 -53.10 -6.32 32.39
N LEU A 19 -53.00 -5.69 31.24
CA LEU A 19 -51.73 -5.58 30.50
C LEU A 19 -50.80 -4.71 31.34
N LEU A 20 -50.07 -5.32 32.25
CA LEU A 20 -48.87 -4.71 32.82
C LEU A 20 -47.88 -4.58 31.70
N LEU A 21 -47.86 -3.43 31.06
CA LEU A 21 -46.71 -2.93 30.32
C LEU A 21 -45.55 -2.87 31.33
N MET A 22 -44.81 -3.96 31.45
CA MET A 22 -43.47 -3.88 31.98
C MET A 22 -42.70 -3.03 30.99
N VAL A 23 -42.66 -1.74 31.26
CA VAL A 23 -41.60 -0.86 30.78
C VAL A 23 -40.31 -1.47 31.36
N MET A 24 -39.69 -2.36 30.60
CA MET A 24 -38.33 -2.70 30.89
C MET A 24 -37.57 -1.38 30.89
N PRO A 25 -36.85 -1.04 31.95
CA PRO A 25 -35.93 0.08 31.88
C PRO A 25 -35.00 -0.25 30.72
N GLY A 26 -35.10 0.56 29.67
CA GLY A 26 -34.14 0.46 28.58
C GLY A 26 -32.79 0.43 29.24
N SER A 27 -32.08 -0.71 29.08
CA SER A 27 -30.69 -0.76 29.42
C SER A 27 -30.09 0.41 28.65
N ALA A 28 -29.82 1.48 29.38
CA ALA A 28 -28.89 2.48 28.90
C ALA A 28 -27.70 1.67 28.48
N GLN A 29 -27.59 1.46 27.17
CA GLN A 29 -26.32 1.10 26.59
C GLN A 29 -25.39 2.22 27.01
N ASP A 30 -24.77 2.01 28.17
CA ASP A 30 -23.56 2.72 28.52
C ASP A 30 -22.76 2.73 27.24
N LYS A 31 -22.72 3.88 26.61
CA LYS A 31 -21.72 4.17 25.58
C LYS A 31 -20.39 4.11 26.32
N GLN A 32 -19.97 2.91 26.66
CA GLN A 32 -18.57 2.64 26.79
C GLN A 32 -18.00 3.19 25.50
N LYS A 33 -17.48 4.40 25.56
CA LYS A 33 -16.44 4.86 24.65
C LYS A 33 -15.35 3.80 24.78
N GLY A 34 -15.55 2.70 24.07
CA GLY A 34 -14.47 1.81 23.79
C GLY A 34 -13.39 2.74 23.29
N LYS A 35 -12.27 2.78 23.99
CA LYS A 35 -11.03 3.27 23.39
C LYS A 35 -10.95 2.51 22.09
N GLY A 36 -11.43 3.12 21.01
CA GLY A 36 -11.31 2.55 19.67
C GLY A 36 -9.86 2.17 19.60
N LYS A 37 -9.58 0.92 19.27
CA LYS A 37 -8.21 0.54 18.92
C LYS A 37 -7.81 1.59 17.92
N GLU A 38 -6.91 2.51 18.34
CA GLU A 38 -6.37 3.50 17.41
C GLU A 38 -5.86 2.68 16.23
N GLY A 39 -6.48 2.86 15.07
CA GLY A 39 -5.96 2.30 13.84
C GLY A 39 -4.51 2.76 13.69
N PRO A 40 -3.71 2.11 12.86
CA PRO A 40 -2.30 2.45 12.70
C PRO A 40 -2.20 3.96 12.54
N ARG A 41 -1.52 4.62 13.49
CA ARG A 41 -1.30 6.07 13.43
C ARG A 41 -0.45 6.35 12.21
N ILE A 42 -0.93 7.27 11.38
CA ILE A 42 -0.09 7.86 10.34
C ILE A 42 1.11 8.49 11.04
N VAL A 43 2.27 7.89 10.90
CA VAL A 43 3.51 8.46 11.39
C VAL A 43 3.99 9.45 10.33
N ARG A 44 3.93 10.74 10.63
CA ARG A 44 4.43 11.80 9.75
C ARG A 44 5.86 12.14 10.14
N PRO A 45 6.69 12.49 9.16
CA PRO A 45 7.98 13.09 9.48
C PRO A 45 7.78 14.32 10.39
N LYS A 46 8.53 14.39 11.48
CA LYS A 46 8.43 15.50 12.42
C LYS A 46 9.23 16.70 11.90
N PRO A 47 8.69 17.92 11.94
CA PRO A 47 9.38 19.10 11.40
C PRO A 47 10.78 19.36 12.00
N ASN A 48 11.04 18.91 13.23
CA ASN A 48 12.30 19.10 13.96
C ASN A 48 12.93 17.76 14.33
N SER A 49 12.88 16.78 13.44
CA SER A 49 13.50 15.48 13.68
C SER A 49 15.02 15.60 13.74
N PRO A 50 15.71 14.85 14.61
CA PRO A 50 17.17 14.79 14.62
C PRO A 50 17.75 14.40 13.26
N PRO A 51 19.02 14.71 13.01
CA PRO A 51 19.72 14.28 11.81
C PRO A 51 19.65 12.76 11.61
N ALA A 52 19.72 12.32 10.36
CA ALA A 52 19.79 10.92 10.02
C ALA A 52 21.02 10.26 10.69
N PRO A 53 20.85 9.09 11.33
CA PRO A 53 21.96 8.35 11.92
C PRO A 53 22.91 7.85 10.82
N ARG A 54 24.14 7.51 11.22
CA ARG A 54 25.15 7.00 10.29
C ARG A 54 25.63 5.60 10.69
N MET A 55 26.03 4.86 9.69
CA MET A 55 26.72 3.58 9.81
C MET A 55 28.20 3.82 10.15
N PRO A 56 28.93 2.81 10.66
CA PRO A 56 30.36 2.94 10.99
C PRO A 56 31.26 3.33 9.80
N ASP A 57 30.82 3.01 8.57
CA ASP A 57 31.52 3.35 7.32
C ASP A 57 31.27 4.79 6.86
N GLY A 58 30.44 5.54 7.62
CA GLY A 58 30.10 6.94 7.35
C GLY A 58 28.86 7.15 6.49
N HIS A 59 28.35 6.17 5.79
CA HIS A 59 27.09 6.27 5.04
C HIS A 59 25.90 6.45 5.98
N VAL A 60 24.82 7.02 5.45
CA VAL A 60 23.57 7.16 6.18
C VAL A 60 23.00 5.77 6.52
N ASP A 61 22.57 5.61 7.78
CA ASP A 61 21.87 4.38 8.23
C ASP A 61 20.43 4.42 7.70
N LEU A 62 20.10 3.56 6.74
CA LEU A 62 18.75 3.42 6.17
C LEU A 62 17.79 2.60 7.05
N GLY A 63 18.17 2.33 8.31
CA GLY A 63 17.35 1.65 9.30
C GLY A 63 17.92 0.34 9.80
N ASN A 64 18.55 -0.42 8.94
CA ASN A 64 19.34 -1.61 9.22
C ASN A 64 18.72 -2.57 10.27
N GLY A 65 17.41 -2.86 10.09
CA GLY A 65 16.65 -3.75 10.96
C GLY A 65 16.24 -3.19 12.32
N LYS A 66 16.56 -1.92 12.64
CA LYS A 66 16.20 -1.30 13.93
C LYS A 66 14.76 -0.80 13.98
N GLY A 67 14.05 -0.90 12.91
CA GLY A 67 12.66 -0.48 12.70
C GLY A 67 12.30 -0.62 11.23
N SER A 68 11.15 -0.11 10.85
CA SER A 68 10.62 -0.20 9.49
C SER A 68 10.28 1.15 8.93
N TRP A 69 10.25 1.24 7.61
CA TRP A 69 9.71 2.35 6.85
C TRP A 69 8.28 2.05 6.46
N ASN A 70 7.42 3.07 6.47
CA ASN A 70 6.02 2.92 6.06
C ASN A 70 5.59 4.09 5.20
N ALA A 71 5.13 3.79 3.99
CA ALA A 71 4.66 4.77 3.03
C ALA A 71 3.22 5.24 3.31
N TYR A 72 2.52 4.53 4.18
CA TYR A 72 1.14 4.84 4.52
C TYR A 72 0.15 4.69 3.38
N VAL A 73 0.16 4.35 2.33
CA VAL A 73 -0.69 4.28 1.12
C VAL A 73 -0.49 5.50 0.23
N ILE A 74 0.38 5.34 -0.73
CA ILE A 74 0.43 6.21 -1.89
C ILE A 74 -0.34 5.50 -3.01
N LYS A 75 -1.60 5.87 -3.17
CA LYS A 75 -2.47 5.21 -4.16
C LYS A 75 -2.16 5.61 -5.57
N ASP A 76 -1.72 6.84 -5.74
CA ASP A 76 -1.43 7.47 -7.01
C ASP A 76 -0.12 8.24 -6.90
N ILE A 77 0.90 7.72 -7.55
CA ILE A 77 2.24 8.32 -7.54
C ILE A 77 2.32 9.59 -8.40
N THR A 78 1.31 9.90 -9.20
CA THR A 78 1.21 11.18 -9.91
C THR A 78 0.66 12.30 -9.05
N GLY A 79 0.08 11.98 -7.90
CA GLY A 79 -0.43 12.95 -6.95
C GLY A 79 -1.85 13.42 -7.21
N HIS A 80 -2.56 12.91 -8.21
CA HIS A 80 -3.96 13.29 -8.48
C HIS A 80 -4.95 12.63 -7.52
N GLY A 81 -4.58 11.53 -6.88
CA GLY A 81 -5.49 10.76 -6.02
C GLY A 81 -6.52 9.97 -6.83
N TRP A 82 -7.51 9.40 -6.13
CA TRP A 82 -8.59 8.64 -6.77
C TRP A 82 -9.73 9.58 -7.17
N GLY A 83 -10.01 9.65 -8.47
CA GLY A 83 -11.08 10.47 -9.04
C GLY A 83 -10.95 11.95 -8.68
N ASP A 84 -12.08 12.65 -8.52
CA ASP A 84 -12.12 14.08 -8.15
C ASP A 84 -11.52 14.45 -6.79
N GLN A 85 -10.84 13.52 -6.11
CA GLN A 85 -10.14 13.76 -4.86
C GLN A 85 -8.72 14.27 -5.11
N ALA A 86 -8.62 15.37 -5.84
CA ALA A 86 -7.37 16.13 -5.94
C ALA A 86 -6.78 16.43 -4.56
N ILE A 87 -5.48 16.63 -4.53
CA ILE A 87 -4.68 16.97 -3.33
C ILE A 87 -5.38 17.96 -2.38
N GLU A 88 -6.13 18.90 -2.92
CA GLU A 88 -6.81 19.96 -2.18
C GLU A 88 -7.99 19.47 -1.31
N ASN A 89 -8.60 18.34 -1.63
CA ASN A 89 -9.81 17.84 -0.96
C ASN A 89 -9.57 16.75 0.08
N VAL A 90 -8.34 16.33 0.30
CA VAL A 90 -8.01 15.28 1.29
C VAL A 90 -8.01 15.82 2.74
N GLY A 91 -8.73 16.91 2.99
CA GLY A 91 -8.75 17.64 4.27
C GLY A 91 -8.96 16.83 5.54
N ASN A 92 -9.33 15.55 5.47
CA ASN A 92 -9.53 14.69 6.63
C ASN A 92 -8.90 13.28 6.53
N ARG A 93 -8.18 12.94 5.45
CA ARG A 93 -7.67 11.57 5.26
C ARG A 93 -6.14 11.41 5.37
N GLY A 94 -5.46 12.42 5.84
CA GLY A 94 -4.01 12.43 5.98
C GLY A 94 -3.35 13.28 4.89
N PRO A 95 -2.06 13.65 5.08
CA PRO A 95 -1.35 14.42 4.08
C PRO A 95 -1.08 13.55 2.87
N GLN A 96 -1.14 14.19 1.73
CA GLN A 96 -0.57 13.63 0.54
C GLN A 96 0.94 13.47 0.75
N LEU A 97 1.43 12.27 0.54
CA LEU A 97 2.86 11.97 0.70
C LEU A 97 3.63 12.31 -0.58
N VAL A 98 2.95 12.36 -1.71
CA VAL A 98 3.52 12.81 -3.00
C VAL A 98 3.69 14.32 -2.98
N GLU A 99 4.89 14.81 -3.30
CA GLU A 99 5.22 16.23 -3.13
C GLU A 99 4.65 17.15 -4.21
N LYS A 100 4.47 16.63 -5.41
CA LYS A 100 3.99 17.39 -6.57
C LYS A 100 3.06 16.56 -7.42
N VAL A 101 2.05 17.21 -7.96
CA VAL A 101 1.27 16.64 -9.06
C VAL A 101 2.13 16.60 -10.31
N VAL A 102 2.14 15.48 -10.99
CA VAL A 102 2.82 15.26 -12.26
C VAL A 102 1.85 14.76 -13.31
N GLU A 103 2.07 15.17 -14.55
CA GLU A 103 1.27 14.76 -15.71
C GLU A 103 2.14 13.91 -16.63
N PRO A 104 2.16 12.60 -16.49
CA PRO A 104 2.92 11.74 -17.38
C PRO A 104 2.41 11.83 -18.82
N ASP A 105 3.30 12.03 -19.78
CA ASP A 105 2.92 12.08 -21.20
C ASP A 105 2.73 10.64 -21.74
N MET A 106 1.57 10.07 -21.43
CA MET A 106 1.23 8.68 -21.74
C MET A 106 0.96 8.46 -23.23
N LEU A 107 1.28 7.26 -23.71
CA LEU A 107 0.81 6.77 -24.98
C LEU A 107 -0.72 6.55 -24.95
N PRO A 108 -1.43 6.62 -26.08
CA PRO A 108 -2.89 6.52 -26.10
C PRO A 108 -3.47 5.27 -25.42
N TRP A 109 -2.80 4.13 -25.54
CA TRP A 109 -3.25 2.90 -24.91
C TRP A 109 -3.11 2.96 -23.39
N ALA A 110 -2.00 3.53 -22.88
CA ALA A 110 -1.73 3.66 -21.45
C ALA A 110 -2.72 4.62 -20.78
N GLN A 111 -3.01 5.75 -21.45
CA GLN A 111 -4.04 6.69 -20.99
C GLN A 111 -5.42 6.03 -20.95
N LYS A 112 -5.79 5.29 -22.02
CA LYS A 112 -7.05 4.54 -22.02
C LYS A 112 -7.12 3.53 -20.91
N PHE A 113 -6.02 2.82 -20.63
CA PHE A 113 -5.95 1.81 -19.57
C PHE A 113 -6.22 2.43 -18.20
N VAL A 114 -5.62 3.57 -17.86
CA VAL A 114 -5.88 4.29 -16.58
C VAL A 114 -7.36 4.67 -16.47
N LEU A 115 -7.96 5.19 -17.53
CA LEU A 115 -9.39 5.53 -17.55
C LEU A 115 -10.29 4.29 -17.36
N ASP A 116 -9.93 3.17 -17.97
CA ASP A 116 -10.67 1.91 -17.81
C ASP A 116 -10.55 1.37 -16.36
N VAL A 117 -9.36 1.48 -15.74
CA VAL A 117 -9.13 1.10 -14.33
C VAL A 117 -9.96 1.96 -13.39
N ASP A 118 -9.99 3.27 -13.59
CA ASP A 118 -10.80 4.19 -12.79
C ASP A 118 -12.31 3.88 -12.94
N ALA A 119 -12.78 3.70 -14.17
CA ALA A 119 -14.18 3.36 -14.45
C ALA A 119 -14.62 2.02 -13.86
N ASN A 120 -13.70 1.07 -13.68
CA ASN A 120 -13.94 -0.25 -13.11
C ASN A 120 -13.57 -0.35 -11.62
N MET A 121 -13.27 0.75 -10.95
CA MET A 121 -12.90 0.80 -9.53
C MET A 121 -11.75 -0.16 -9.19
N SER A 122 -10.76 -0.25 -10.05
CA SER A 122 -9.54 -1.07 -9.90
C SER A 122 -9.80 -2.58 -9.67
N LYS A 123 -10.93 -3.10 -10.13
CA LYS A 123 -11.29 -4.52 -9.90
C LYS A 123 -10.28 -5.52 -10.45
N ASP A 124 -9.51 -5.11 -11.45
CA ASP A 124 -8.50 -5.95 -12.09
C ASP A 124 -7.09 -5.73 -11.53
N ASP A 125 -6.99 -4.99 -10.43
CA ASP A 125 -5.71 -4.74 -9.76
C ASP A 125 -5.00 -6.08 -9.44
N PRO A 126 -3.77 -6.28 -9.93
CA PRO A 126 -3.01 -7.48 -9.65
C PRO A 126 -2.80 -7.75 -8.16
N GLU A 127 -2.59 -6.71 -7.36
CA GLU A 127 -2.40 -6.83 -5.91
C GLU A 127 -3.65 -7.38 -5.21
N SER A 128 -4.84 -7.04 -5.67
CA SER A 128 -6.09 -7.62 -5.15
C SER A 128 -6.17 -9.13 -5.37
N LYS A 129 -5.44 -9.64 -6.35
CA LYS A 129 -5.31 -11.08 -6.65
C LYS A 129 -4.10 -11.71 -5.98
N CYS A 130 -3.52 -11.03 -4.98
CA CYS A 130 -2.31 -11.46 -4.27
C CYS A 130 -1.07 -11.64 -5.16
N LEU A 131 -1.00 -10.91 -6.26
CA LEU A 131 0.21 -10.80 -7.05
C LEU A 131 1.10 -9.69 -6.48
N PRO A 132 2.43 -9.78 -6.65
CA PRO A 132 3.33 -8.73 -6.21
C PRO A 132 3.00 -7.38 -6.86
N PRO A 133 3.03 -6.27 -6.10
CA PRO A 133 2.71 -4.95 -6.64
C PRO A 133 3.74 -4.42 -7.65
N GLY A 134 4.98 -4.94 -7.64
CA GLY A 134 6.05 -4.42 -8.48
C GLY A 134 6.65 -3.10 -7.99
N LEU A 135 7.60 -2.54 -8.75
CA LEU A 135 8.20 -1.24 -8.44
C LEU A 135 7.64 -0.14 -9.35
N PRO A 136 7.51 1.08 -8.83
CA PRO A 136 7.86 1.56 -7.47
C PRO A 136 6.75 1.32 -6.44
N ARG A 137 5.62 0.73 -6.81
CA ARG A 137 4.43 0.55 -5.97
C ARG A 137 4.74 -0.19 -4.67
N GLU A 138 5.66 -1.17 -4.66
CA GLU A 138 6.04 -1.92 -3.44
C GLU A 138 6.49 -0.98 -2.31
N ASP A 139 7.23 0.10 -2.65
CA ASP A 139 7.68 1.11 -1.68
C ASP A 139 6.56 2.09 -1.28
N ALA A 140 5.41 2.03 -1.94
CA ALA A 140 4.28 2.93 -1.79
C ALA A 140 3.04 2.25 -1.18
N THR A 141 3.09 0.95 -0.90
CA THR A 141 2.00 0.19 -0.26
C THR A 141 1.87 0.56 1.23
N PRO A 142 0.72 0.28 1.87
CA PRO A 142 0.53 0.56 3.30
C PRO A 142 1.30 -0.38 4.22
N PHE A 143 2.05 -1.30 3.68
CA PHE A 143 2.81 -2.28 4.45
C PHE A 143 4.21 -1.77 4.79
N PRO A 144 4.70 -2.04 6.00
CA PRO A 144 6.06 -1.64 6.37
C PRO A 144 7.11 -2.49 5.66
N PHE A 145 8.29 -1.89 5.48
CA PHE A 145 9.46 -2.61 5.00
C PHE A 145 10.73 -2.22 5.74
N GLN A 146 11.71 -3.10 5.72
CA GLN A 146 13.03 -2.88 6.29
C GLN A 146 14.10 -2.84 5.21
N ILE A 147 15.13 -2.05 5.45
CA ILE A 147 16.34 -2.01 4.62
C ILE A 147 17.52 -2.48 5.48
N TYR A 148 18.24 -3.48 5.00
CA TYR A 148 19.47 -3.98 5.59
C TYR A 148 20.63 -3.60 4.70
N GLN A 149 21.63 -2.94 5.28
CA GLN A 149 22.84 -2.51 4.60
C GLN A 149 23.97 -3.53 4.88
N LEU A 150 24.37 -4.23 3.84
CA LEU A 150 25.50 -5.17 3.84
C LEU A 150 26.65 -4.55 3.03
N PRO A 151 27.89 -5.08 3.15
CA PRO A 151 29.04 -4.47 2.50
C PRO A 151 28.95 -4.36 0.96
N ASP A 152 28.23 -5.27 0.32
CA ASP A 152 28.15 -5.40 -1.13
C ASP A 152 26.74 -5.28 -1.69
N ARG A 153 25.73 -5.07 -0.82
CA ARG A 153 24.33 -5.01 -1.23
C ARG A 153 23.44 -4.38 -0.16
N LEU A 154 22.25 -3.95 -0.60
CA LEU A 154 21.11 -3.73 0.29
C LEU A 154 20.12 -4.87 0.12
N MET A 155 19.44 -5.21 1.21
CA MET A 155 18.29 -6.10 1.19
C MET A 155 17.07 -5.36 1.70
N PHE A 156 16.03 -5.31 0.88
CA PHE A 156 14.72 -4.83 1.28
C PHE A 156 13.86 -6.03 1.66
N LEU A 157 13.25 -5.97 2.82
CA LEU A 157 12.32 -6.98 3.31
C LEU A 157 10.95 -6.33 3.45
N TYR A 158 10.00 -6.73 2.62
CA TYR A 158 8.65 -6.17 2.58
C TYR A 158 7.67 -7.08 3.33
N GLU A 159 6.77 -6.47 4.11
CA GLU A 159 5.65 -7.19 4.72
C GLU A 159 4.57 -7.51 3.68
N GLY A 160 4.27 -6.54 2.81
CA GLY A 160 3.29 -6.67 1.73
C GLY A 160 3.76 -7.50 0.55
N GLY A 161 2.96 -7.52 -0.50
CA GLY A 161 3.33 -8.12 -1.78
C GLY A 161 3.66 -9.61 -1.72
N ALA A 162 3.08 -10.38 -0.78
CA ALA A 162 3.34 -11.80 -0.57
C ALA A 162 4.77 -12.10 -0.05
N HIS A 163 5.25 -11.36 0.95
CA HIS A 163 6.57 -11.51 1.58
C HIS A 163 7.71 -11.35 0.58
N MET A 164 7.69 -10.26 -0.16
CA MET A 164 8.73 -9.99 -1.13
C MET A 164 10.02 -9.53 -0.45
N TRP A 165 11.12 -9.83 -1.11
CA TRP A 165 12.41 -9.23 -0.81
C TRP A 165 13.04 -8.72 -2.10
N ARG A 166 13.89 -7.72 -1.97
CA ARG A 166 14.65 -7.15 -3.07
C ARG A 166 16.11 -7.08 -2.69
N ILE A 167 16.99 -7.47 -3.59
CA ILE A 167 18.43 -7.30 -3.44
C ILE A 167 18.88 -6.21 -4.39
N VAL A 168 19.60 -5.23 -3.86
CA VAL A 168 20.24 -4.18 -4.62
C VAL A 168 21.75 -4.36 -4.48
N TYR A 169 22.44 -4.73 -5.53
CA TYR A 169 23.88 -4.93 -5.50
C TYR A 169 24.63 -3.61 -5.53
N THR A 170 25.55 -3.39 -4.58
CA THR A 170 26.31 -2.14 -4.43
C THR A 170 27.82 -2.36 -4.57
N ASP A 171 28.22 -3.48 -5.14
CA ASP A 171 29.63 -3.88 -5.37
C ASP A 171 30.23 -3.32 -6.66
N GLY A 172 29.54 -2.41 -7.34
CA GLY A 172 30.01 -1.76 -8.57
C GLY A 172 29.77 -2.56 -9.84
N ARG A 173 29.03 -3.68 -9.76
CA ARG A 173 28.66 -4.44 -10.95
C ARG A 173 27.74 -3.64 -11.87
N GLN A 174 27.69 -4.03 -13.13
CA GLN A 174 26.65 -3.63 -14.07
C GLN A 174 25.49 -4.61 -14.02
N HIS A 175 24.35 -4.24 -14.60
CA HIS A 175 23.27 -5.18 -14.83
C HIS A 175 23.75 -6.41 -15.61
N SER A 176 23.18 -7.57 -15.29
CA SER A 176 23.46 -8.79 -16.03
C SER A 176 22.99 -8.66 -17.48
N LYS A 177 23.70 -9.32 -18.39
CA LYS A 177 23.37 -9.24 -19.82
C LYS A 177 22.01 -9.84 -20.16
N ASP A 178 21.53 -10.71 -19.31
CA ASP A 178 20.27 -11.43 -19.42
C ASP A 178 19.19 -10.90 -18.43
N ALA A 179 19.42 -9.74 -17.82
CA ALA A 179 18.46 -9.14 -16.87
C ALA A 179 17.05 -8.98 -17.45
N THR A 180 16.94 -8.74 -18.76
CA THR A 180 15.67 -8.59 -19.47
C THR A 180 15.13 -9.90 -20.07
N ASP A 181 15.92 -10.98 -20.06
CA ASP A 181 15.50 -12.28 -20.61
C ASP A 181 14.60 -13.06 -19.63
N TYR A 182 14.70 -12.73 -18.35
CA TYR A 182 13.93 -13.35 -17.26
C TYR A 182 13.21 -12.29 -16.41
N PRO A 183 12.23 -11.59 -16.99
CA PRO A 183 11.58 -10.46 -16.33
C PRO A 183 10.82 -10.88 -15.07
N THR A 184 10.96 -10.09 -14.01
CA THR A 184 10.36 -10.33 -12.70
C THR A 184 9.52 -9.14 -12.25
N TYR A 185 8.78 -9.27 -11.15
CA TYR A 185 7.99 -8.16 -10.58
C TYR A 185 8.85 -7.02 -10.05
N LEU A 186 10.03 -7.31 -9.49
CA LEU A 186 10.92 -6.32 -8.88
C LEU A 186 12.15 -5.99 -9.74
N GLY A 187 12.31 -6.67 -10.88
CA GLY A 187 13.46 -6.48 -11.75
C GLY A 187 14.79 -6.93 -11.12
N GLU A 188 15.88 -6.64 -11.80
CA GLU A 188 17.24 -6.70 -11.26
C GLU A 188 17.66 -5.29 -10.84
N SER A 189 18.24 -5.16 -9.65
CA SER A 189 18.62 -3.86 -9.09
C SER A 189 20.11 -3.80 -8.76
N ILE A 190 20.76 -2.74 -9.22
CA ILE A 190 22.09 -2.32 -8.81
C ILE A 190 22.00 -0.94 -8.13
N GLY A 191 22.99 -0.59 -7.34
CA GLY A 191 22.98 0.70 -6.66
C GLY A 191 24.36 1.22 -6.32
N HIS A 192 24.40 2.53 -6.05
CA HIS A 192 25.61 3.21 -5.59
C HIS A 192 25.25 4.40 -4.72
N TRP A 193 26.18 4.84 -3.88
CA TRP A 193 26.03 6.01 -3.08
C TRP A 193 26.36 7.29 -3.83
N GLU A 194 25.48 8.27 -3.76
CA GLU A 194 25.73 9.66 -4.16
C GLU A 194 25.61 10.56 -2.92
N GLY A 195 26.73 10.82 -2.26
CA GLY A 195 26.73 11.51 -0.96
C GLY A 195 25.94 10.73 0.08
N ASP A 196 24.88 11.32 0.62
CA ASP A 196 23.99 10.71 1.62
C ASP A 196 22.79 9.98 0.99
N SER A 197 22.72 9.86 -0.31
CA SER A 197 21.64 9.19 -1.02
C SER A 197 22.09 7.89 -1.64
N MET A 198 21.27 6.85 -1.53
CA MET A 198 21.43 5.60 -2.26
C MET A 198 20.63 5.69 -3.56
N VAL A 199 21.31 5.65 -4.68
CA VAL A 199 20.70 5.57 -6.03
C VAL A 199 20.60 4.11 -6.42
N VAL A 200 19.41 3.68 -6.80
CA VAL A 200 19.11 2.32 -7.22
C VAL A 200 18.55 2.34 -8.63
N ASP A 201 19.19 1.62 -9.50
CA ASP A 201 18.85 1.43 -10.90
C ASP A 201 18.26 0.04 -11.09
N SER A 202 17.09 -0.08 -11.74
CA SER A 202 16.36 -1.35 -11.88
C SER A 202 15.77 -1.52 -13.26
N ILE A 203 16.03 -2.68 -13.86
CA ILE A 203 15.53 -3.12 -15.18
C ILE A 203 15.03 -4.56 -15.12
N GLY A 204 14.49 -5.08 -16.21
CA GLY A 204 14.05 -6.48 -16.29
C GLY A 204 12.75 -6.75 -15.57
N PHE A 205 11.80 -5.84 -15.68
CA PHE A 205 10.45 -5.99 -15.14
C PHE A 205 9.56 -6.79 -16.08
N ASN A 206 8.67 -7.63 -15.49
CA ASN A 206 7.53 -8.15 -16.25
C ASN A 206 6.41 -7.09 -16.32
N ASP A 207 5.41 -7.30 -17.18
CA ASP A 207 4.28 -6.39 -17.39
C ASP A 207 3.03 -6.73 -16.55
N LYS A 208 3.20 -7.48 -15.44
CA LYS A 208 2.10 -8.08 -14.66
C LYS A 208 1.68 -7.26 -13.45
N SER A 209 2.23 -6.08 -13.27
CA SER A 209 1.92 -5.16 -12.18
C SER A 209 1.59 -3.76 -12.71
N TRP A 210 1.21 -2.87 -11.80
CA TRP A 210 0.98 -1.47 -12.10
C TRP A 210 1.96 -0.62 -11.30
N LEU A 211 2.29 0.57 -11.79
CA LEU A 211 3.20 1.49 -11.08
C LEU A 211 2.60 2.00 -9.76
N ASP A 212 1.27 1.98 -9.65
CA ASP A 212 0.51 2.40 -8.46
C ASP A 212 -0.89 1.78 -8.44
N ALA A 213 -1.67 2.06 -7.40
CA ALA A 213 -3.04 1.56 -7.29
C ALA A 213 -4.06 2.35 -8.11
N ALA A 214 -3.65 3.47 -8.73
CA ALA A 214 -4.48 4.21 -9.69
C ALA A 214 -4.46 3.57 -11.09
N GLY A 215 -3.59 2.59 -11.30
CA GLY A 215 -3.55 1.82 -12.55
C GLY A 215 -2.63 2.39 -13.61
N HIS A 216 -1.62 3.16 -13.23
CA HIS A 216 -0.60 3.58 -14.19
C HIS A 216 0.16 2.36 -14.70
N PRO A 217 0.03 2.02 -16.01
CA PRO A 217 0.61 0.80 -16.54
C PRO A 217 2.08 0.97 -16.86
N HIS A 218 2.76 -0.15 -17.03
CA HIS A 218 4.09 -0.21 -17.61
C HIS A 218 4.21 -1.43 -18.55
N THR A 219 5.33 -1.49 -19.23
CA THR A 219 5.71 -2.62 -20.11
C THR A 219 7.00 -3.27 -19.60
N GLU A 220 7.45 -4.34 -20.25
CA GLU A 220 8.75 -4.94 -19.96
C GLU A 220 9.95 -4.03 -20.30
N LYS A 221 9.70 -2.86 -20.93
CA LYS A 221 10.74 -1.85 -21.19
C LYS A 221 10.92 -0.88 -20.03
N LEU A 222 10.22 -1.12 -18.92
CA LEU A 222 10.32 -0.28 -17.73
C LEU A 222 11.76 -0.26 -17.21
N HIS A 223 12.24 0.95 -16.97
CA HIS A 223 13.46 1.28 -16.25
C HIS A 223 13.10 2.21 -15.10
N VAL A 224 13.43 1.84 -13.87
CA VAL A 224 13.12 2.61 -12.68
C VAL A 224 14.42 3.01 -11.99
N ILE A 225 14.60 4.32 -11.78
CA ILE A 225 15.68 4.83 -10.93
C ILE A 225 15.05 5.39 -9.66
N GLN A 226 15.49 4.90 -8.50
CA GLN A 226 15.02 5.35 -7.19
C GLN A 226 16.18 5.92 -6.40
N LYS A 227 16.00 7.11 -5.83
CA LYS A 227 16.98 7.74 -4.96
C LYS A 227 16.43 7.84 -3.55
N TYR A 228 17.00 7.06 -2.64
CA TYR A 228 16.62 7.01 -1.24
C TYR A 228 17.50 7.95 -0.43
N THR A 229 16.91 8.98 0.15
CA THR A 229 17.62 9.98 0.97
C THR A 229 16.98 10.01 2.35
N ARG A 230 17.65 9.51 3.36
CA ARG A 230 17.18 9.67 4.74
C ARG A 230 17.50 11.08 5.20
N THR A 231 16.54 11.96 5.12
CA THR A 231 16.71 13.41 5.40
C THR A 231 16.76 13.73 6.88
N SER A 232 16.23 12.83 7.72
CA SER A 232 16.25 12.94 9.18
C SER A 232 16.09 11.58 9.84
N LEU A 233 16.12 11.55 11.17
CA LEU A 233 15.85 10.30 11.92
C LEU A 233 14.52 9.63 11.48
N ASP A 234 13.49 10.44 11.28
CA ASP A 234 12.11 9.98 11.09
C ASP A 234 11.63 10.01 9.63
N ASN A 235 12.46 10.44 8.68
CA ASN A 235 12.04 10.64 7.29
C ASN A 235 12.98 10.03 6.27
N LEU A 236 12.43 9.25 5.35
CA LEU A 236 13.09 8.79 4.13
C LEU A 236 12.36 9.41 2.94
N HIS A 237 13.06 10.22 2.18
CA HIS A 237 12.62 10.78 0.92
C HIS A 237 13.02 9.84 -0.22
N ILE A 238 12.09 9.58 -1.13
CA ILE A 238 12.31 8.74 -2.29
C ILE A 238 11.97 9.55 -3.54
N ASP A 239 12.97 9.84 -4.35
CA ASP A 239 12.78 10.31 -5.72
C ASP A 239 12.70 9.10 -6.65
N VAL A 240 11.79 9.14 -7.62
CA VAL A 240 11.58 8.06 -8.57
C VAL A 240 11.55 8.62 -9.99
N THR A 241 12.36 8.06 -10.85
CA THR A 241 12.30 8.27 -12.30
C THR A 241 11.72 7.02 -12.95
N ILE A 242 10.69 7.22 -13.75
CA ILE A 242 10.04 6.20 -14.57
C ILE A 242 10.42 6.46 -16.03
N ASP A 243 11.08 5.51 -16.65
CA ASP A 243 11.39 5.52 -18.08
C ASP A 243 10.84 4.23 -18.71
N ASP A 244 9.74 4.35 -19.42
CA ASP A 244 9.14 3.24 -20.17
C ASP A 244 8.60 3.75 -21.51
N PRO A 245 9.40 3.64 -22.57
CA PRO A 245 8.99 4.06 -23.91
C PRO A 245 7.84 3.23 -24.50
N GLY A 246 7.48 2.12 -23.85
CA GLY A 246 6.31 1.32 -24.22
C GLY A 246 4.99 1.88 -23.68
N ALA A 247 5.03 2.72 -22.66
CA ALA A 247 3.84 3.32 -22.04
C ALA A 247 3.84 4.85 -22.05
N TYR A 248 5.00 5.49 -22.02
CA TYR A 248 5.16 6.95 -21.91
C TYR A 248 6.03 7.48 -23.04
N LYS A 249 5.74 8.70 -23.54
CA LYS A 249 6.49 9.33 -24.62
C LYS A 249 7.85 9.87 -24.17
N LYS A 250 8.04 10.09 -22.88
CA LYS A 250 9.29 10.55 -22.25
C LYS A 250 9.36 10.10 -20.80
N PRO A 251 10.56 9.98 -20.24
CA PRO A 251 10.72 9.76 -18.81
C PRO A 251 10.04 10.83 -17.96
N TRP A 252 9.58 10.44 -16.80
CA TRP A 252 8.94 11.34 -15.85
C TRP A 252 9.35 11.03 -14.41
N ASN A 253 9.18 12.00 -13.52
CA ASN A 253 9.66 11.89 -12.15
C ASN A 253 8.52 12.14 -11.17
N THR A 254 8.57 11.43 -10.06
CA THR A 254 7.74 11.66 -8.88
C THR A 254 8.57 11.50 -7.63
N SER A 255 8.07 11.98 -6.49
CA SER A 255 8.75 11.81 -5.21
C SER A 255 7.77 11.79 -4.06
N TRP A 256 8.16 11.13 -2.98
CA TRP A 256 7.37 11.07 -1.74
C TRP A 256 8.23 10.89 -0.51
N ASN A 257 7.61 11.10 0.63
CA ASN A 257 8.23 10.91 1.93
C ASN A 257 7.56 9.77 2.68
N ILE A 258 8.34 8.95 3.34
CA ILE A 258 7.87 7.88 4.19
C ILE A 258 8.44 8.00 5.60
N ALA A 259 7.69 7.49 6.57
CA ALA A 259 8.00 7.68 7.97
C ALA A 259 8.74 6.49 8.57
N TRP A 260 9.65 6.77 9.51
CA TRP A 260 10.33 5.79 10.31
C TRP A 260 9.47 5.31 11.47
N MET A 261 9.38 4.00 11.65
CA MET A 261 8.73 3.34 12.76
C MET A 261 9.76 2.53 13.57
N PRO A 262 10.34 3.12 14.63
CA PRO A 262 11.37 2.47 15.40
C PRO A 262 10.83 1.22 16.12
N GLY A 263 11.62 0.14 16.11
CA GLY A 263 11.26 -1.12 16.79
C GLY A 263 10.13 -1.93 16.14
N ILE A 264 9.55 -1.44 15.04
CA ILE A 264 8.56 -2.21 14.28
C ILE A 264 9.30 -3.15 13.34
N THR A 265 8.89 -4.41 13.34
CA THR A 265 9.33 -5.43 12.39
C THR A 265 8.17 -5.81 11.47
N PRO A 266 8.44 -6.12 10.20
CA PRO A 266 7.43 -6.70 9.33
C PRO A 266 6.83 -7.95 9.94
N LEU A 267 5.51 -8.08 9.83
CA LEU A 267 4.77 -9.23 10.30
C LEU A 267 4.63 -10.26 9.18
N GLU A 268 4.27 -11.47 9.55
CA GLU A 268 3.82 -12.45 8.57
C GLU A 268 2.50 -11.98 7.96
N TYR A 269 2.47 -11.86 6.64
CA TYR A 269 1.29 -11.45 5.88
C TYR A 269 1.04 -12.43 4.75
N ILE A 270 -0.05 -13.19 4.86
CA ILE A 270 -0.48 -14.14 3.82
C ILE A 270 -1.70 -13.55 3.12
N CYS A 271 -1.48 -12.94 1.97
CA CYS A 271 -2.53 -12.25 1.22
C CYS A 271 -3.76 -13.12 0.94
N GLN A 272 -3.58 -14.42 0.70
CA GLN A 272 -4.68 -15.35 0.43
C GLN A 272 -5.53 -15.67 1.66
N GLU A 273 -4.99 -15.48 2.87
CA GLU A 273 -5.73 -15.72 4.10
C GLU A 273 -6.74 -14.61 4.35
N GLY A 274 -8.02 -14.94 4.24
CA GLY A 274 -9.09 -13.97 4.46
C GLY A 274 -9.29 -12.95 3.34
N ASN A 275 -8.66 -13.11 2.18
CA ASN A 275 -8.91 -12.27 1.02
C ASN A 275 -10.32 -12.50 0.48
N LEU A 276 -11.25 -11.64 0.90
CA LEU A 276 -12.64 -11.64 0.45
C LEU A 276 -12.89 -10.71 -0.73
N ASP A 277 -11.93 -9.90 -1.08
CA ASP A 277 -12.09 -8.80 -2.04
C ASP A 277 -12.42 -9.28 -3.44
N LEU A 278 -11.85 -10.39 -3.89
CA LEU A 278 -12.15 -10.99 -5.19
C LEU A 278 -13.65 -11.28 -5.41
N LYS A 279 -14.40 -11.56 -4.33
CA LYS A 279 -15.84 -11.80 -4.41
C LYS A 279 -16.66 -10.52 -4.44
N HIS A 280 -16.07 -9.41 -3.98
CA HIS A 280 -16.73 -8.12 -3.82
C HIS A 280 -16.27 -7.08 -4.84
N MET A 281 -15.23 -7.36 -5.60
CA MET A 281 -14.76 -6.52 -6.68
C MET A 281 -15.69 -6.65 -7.89
N VAL A 282 -16.75 -5.86 -7.84
CA VAL A 282 -17.76 -5.79 -8.91
C VAL A 282 -17.48 -4.53 -9.73
N GLY A 283 -16.87 -4.70 -10.89
CA GLY A 283 -16.82 -3.64 -11.91
C GLY A 283 -18.14 -3.57 -12.66
N LYS A 284 -18.39 -2.40 -13.28
CA LYS A 284 -19.50 -2.23 -14.25
C LYS A 284 -19.23 -2.98 -15.53
#